data_c3462dd43b0188f01eb69825f3d5cbc9
#
_entry.id   c3462dd43b0188f01eb69825f3d5cbc9
#
_cell.length_a   1.000
_cell.length_b   1.000
_cell.length_c   1.000
_cell.angle_alpha   90.00
_cell.angle_beta   90.00
_cell.angle_gamma   90.00
#
_symmetry.space_group_name_H-M   'P 1'
#
loop_
_entity.id
_entity.type
_entity.pdbx_description
1 polymer ?
#
loop_
_entity_poly.entity_id
_entity_poly.type
_entity_poly.pdbx_seq_one_letter_code
_entity_poly.pdbx_strand_id
1 'polypeptide(L)'
;MKDVLGLVIMFAVVGFGLAAILLFCARKVTAYRRWTLLILAGVFGFFGLFSLLAYALDSAKLFAFTMLFGMAGIFLPPSITELIQRKLCTVPVRAKLKDKRISRVKHSVLWTPIFSYTYNGENIVSESCISYSPRKFRRLFEIGKTYEIFISPKFPTDCADKRKFPSGGVVLLVLGVLMLFFAV
;
A
#
# COMPACT_ATOMS: atom_id res chain seq x y z
N MET A 1 3.46 16.44 -33.19
CA MET A 1 4.70 15.92 -32.59
C MET A 1 5.28 16.78 -31.45
N LYS A 2 5.39 18.13 -31.57
CA LYS A 2 5.93 18.94 -30.44
C LYS A 2 5.12 18.85 -29.14
N ASP A 3 3.81 18.79 -29.24
CA ASP A 3 2.92 18.68 -28.06
C ASP A 3 3.03 17.33 -27.34
N VAL A 4 3.33 16.26 -28.10
CA VAL A 4 3.54 14.91 -27.53
C VAL A 4 4.88 14.84 -26.80
N LEU A 5 5.92 15.53 -27.29
CA LEU A 5 7.23 15.56 -26.62
C LEU A 5 7.12 16.13 -25.20
N GLY A 6 6.41 17.25 -25.05
CA GLY A 6 6.19 17.85 -23.71
C GLY A 6 5.50 16.89 -22.74
N LEU A 7 4.48 16.17 -23.22
CA LEU A 7 3.76 15.19 -22.44
C LEU A 7 4.67 14.03 -22.00
N VAL A 8 5.45 13.47 -22.91
CA VAL A 8 6.37 12.34 -22.63
C VAL A 8 7.45 12.74 -21.65
N ILE A 9 8.06 13.91 -21.81
CA ILE A 9 9.06 14.44 -20.89
C ILE A 9 8.43 14.62 -19.50
N MET A 10 7.23 15.17 -19.42
CA MET A 10 6.50 15.31 -18.16
C MET A 10 6.29 13.96 -17.47
N PHE A 11 5.85 12.93 -18.19
CA PHE A 11 5.65 11.59 -17.62
C PHE A 11 6.97 10.93 -17.20
N ALA A 12 8.04 11.10 -17.95
CA ALA A 12 9.36 10.60 -17.59
C ALA A 12 9.88 11.27 -16.29
N VAL A 13 9.80 12.60 -16.22
CA VAL A 13 10.22 13.36 -15.03
C VAL A 13 9.40 12.98 -13.81
N VAL A 14 8.07 12.89 -13.94
CA VAL A 14 7.18 12.45 -12.85
C VAL A 14 7.48 11.01 -12.43
N GLY A 15 7.65 10.09 -13.38
CA GLY A 15 7.97 8.69 -13.12
C GLY A 15 9.28 8.53 -12.32
N PHE A 16 10.36 9.10 -12.79
CA PHE A 16 11.66 9.05 -12.11
C PHE A 16 11.66 9.81 -10.79
N GLY A 17 11.00 10.97 -10.73
CA GLY A 17 10.86 11.75 -9.49
C GLY A 17 10.14 10.98 -8.40
N LEU A 18 9.00 10.36 -8.73
CA LEU A 18 8.26 9.50 -7.78
C LEU A 18 9.05 8.27 -7.38
N ALA A 19 9.76 7.61 -8.32
CA ALA A 19 10.63 6.48 -8.00
C ALA A 19 11.71 6.87 -6.99
N ALA A 20 12.38 8.00 -7.19
CA ALA A 20 13.41 8.50 -6.27
C ALA A 20 12.85 8.81 -4.88
N ILE A 21 11.69 9.48 -4.79
CA ILE A 21 11.01 9.77 -3.53
C ILE A 21 10.64 8.47 -2.80
N LEU A 22 10.08 7.49 -3.51
CA LEU A 22 9.69 6.21 -2.93
C LEU A 22 10.90 5.41 -2.43
N LEU A 23 12.02 5.42 -3.16
CA LEU A 23 13.27 4.82 -2.72
C LEU A 23 13.81 5.47 -1.45
N PHE A 24 13.74 6.80 -1.37
CA PHE A 24 14.12 7.53 -0.16
C PHE A 24 13.23 7.20 1.02
N CYS A 25 11.92 7.17 0.82
CA CYS A 25 10.93 6.79 1.84
C CYS A 25 11.12 5.34 2.31
N ALA A 26 11.47 4.42 1.39
CA ALA A 26 11.68 3.01 1.71
C ALA A 26 12.83 2.78 2.72
N ARG A 27 13.79 3.71 2.80
CA ARG A 27 14.89 3.65 3.79
C ARG A 27 14.42 3.92 5.23
N LYS A 28 13.30 4.62 5.41
CA LYS A 28 12.79 5.07 6.72
C LYS A 28 11.65 4.22 7.29
N VAL A 29 11.22 3.18 6.57
CA VAL A 29 10.00 2.40 6.90
C VAL A 29 10.35 0.96 7.27
N THR A 30 9.50 0.33 8.11
CA THR A 30 9.62 -1.07 8.55
C THR A 30 9.68 -2.05 7.38
N ALA A 31 10.31 -3.20 7.60
CA ALA A 31 10.70 -4.16 6.55
C ALA A 31 9.60 -4.50 5.56
N TYR A 32 8.35 -4.68 6.02
CA TYR A 32 7.25 -5.06 5.16
C TYR A 32 6.77 -3.92 4.24
N ARG A 33 6.54 -2.73 4.78
CA ARG A 33 6.17 -1.53 3.99
C ARG A 33 7.29 -1.12 3.03
N ARG A 34 8.53 -1.43 3.37
CA ARG A 34 9.71 -1.20 2.52
C ARG A 34 9.58 -1.92 1.18
N TRP A 35 9.18 -3.19 1.17
CA TRP A 35 8.99 -3.96 -0.06
C TRP A 35 7.92 -3.35 -0.98
N THR A 36 6.80 -2.91 -0.42
CA THR A 36 5.76 -2.22 -1.20
C THR A 36 6.29 -0.96 -1.86
N LEU A 37 7.04 -0.15 -1.11
CA LEU A 37 7.62 1.08 -1.65
C LEU A 37 8.68 0.81 -2.71
N LEU A 38 9.49 -0.25 -2.56
CA LEU A 38 10.49 -0.66 -3.57
C LEU A 38 9.80 -1.16 -4.86
N ILE A 39 8.74 -1.94 -4.75
CA ILE A 39 7.98 -2.40 -5.91
C ILE A 39 7.35 -1.19 -6.63
N LEU A 40 6.71 -0.27 -5.89
CA LEU A 40 6.15 0.95 -6.48
C LEU A 40 7.22 1.81 -7.13
N ALA A 41 8.39 1.97 -6.50
CA ALA A 41 9.52 2.70 -7.11
C ALA A 41 9.97 2.05 -8.42
N GLY A 42 10.04 0.71 -8.47
CA GLY A 42 10.33 -0.03 -9.70
C GLY A 42 9.29 0.22 -10.79
N VAL A 43 8.00 0.19 -10.45
CA VAL A 43 6.90 0.46 -11.39
C VAL A 43 6.99 1.88 -11.96
N PHE A 44 7.23 2.89 -11.12
CA PHE A 44 7.36 4.27 -11.59
C PHE A 44 8.63 4.50 -12.41
N GLY A 45 9.75 3.88 -12.04
CA GLY A 45 10.98 3.91 -12.83
C GLY A 45 10.80 3.26 -14.20
N PHE A 46 10.16 2.10 -14.25
CA PHE A 46 9.78 1.43 -15.49
C PHE A 46 8.85 2.28 -16.35
N PHE A 47 7.84 2.90 -15.75
CA PHE A 47 6.92 3.81 -16.42
C PHE A 47 7.66 4.99 -17.07
N GLY A 48 8.59 5.62 -16.35
CA GLY A 48 9.41 6.72 -16.89
C GLY A 48 10.28 6.27 -18.08
N LEU A 49 10.94 5.11 -17.95
CA LEU A 49 11.79 4.55 -19.00
C LEU A 49 11.00 4.21 -20.27
N PHE A 50 9.88 3.50 -20.12
CA PHE A 50 9.06 3.09 -21.26
C PHE A 50 8.34 4.25 -21.93
N SER A 51 8.02 5.32 -21.22
CA SER A 51 7.50 6.55 -21.83
C SER A 51 8.52 7.17 -22.78
N LEU A 52 9.80 7.21 -22.39
CA LEU A 52 10.89 7.69 -23.27
C LEU A 52 11.11 6.75 -24.45
N LEU A 53 11.06 5.44 -24.23
CA LEU A 53 11.22 4.45 -25.30
C LEU A 53 10.08 4.53 -26.32
N ALA A 54 8.85 4.68 -25.85
CA ALA A 54 7.67 4.84 -26.70
C ALA A 54 7.78 6.08 -27.61
N TYR A 55 8.34 7.16 -27.07
CA TYR A 55 8.63 8.35 -27.84
C TYR A 55 9.75 8.12 -28.88
N ALA A 56 10.86 7.49 -28.46
CA ALA A 56 12.01 7.23 -29.35
C ALA A 56 11.63 6.30 -30.52
N LEU A 57 10.68 5.37 -30.31
CA LEU A 57 10.18 4.46 -31.34
C LEU A 57 8.95 4.99 -32.08
N ASP A 58 8.50 6.21 -31.79
CA ASP A 58 7.28 6.84 -32.35
C ASP A 58 6.05 5.91 -32.30
N SER A 59 5.90 5.13 -31.22
CA SER A 59 4.89 4.09 -31.08
C SER A 59 3.77 4.49 -30.12
N ALA A 60 2.63 4.90 -30.68
CA ALA A 60 1.42 5.21 -29.92
C ALA A 60 0.91 3.97 -29.13
N LYS A 61 1.06 2.76 -29.70
CA LYS A 61 0.66 1.51 -29.02
C LYS A 61 1.52 1.25 -27.78
N LEU A 62 2.84 1.44 -27.89
CA LEU A 62 3.74 1.28 -26.75
C LEU A 62 3.45 2.30 -25.65
N PHE A 63 3.10 3.53 -26.04
CA PHE A 63 2.70 4.57 -25.09
C PHE A 63 1.40 4.21 -24.35
N ALA A 64 0.36 3.76 -25.06
CA ALA A 64 -0.89 3.31 -24.47
C ALA A 64 -0.69 2.12 -23.52
N PHE A 65 0.10 1.12 -23.93
CA PHE A 65 0.49 -0.01 -23.09
C PHE A 65 1.17 0.45 -21.80
N THR A 66 2.13 1.37 -21.91
CA THR A 66 2.87 1.92 -20.77
C THR A 66 1.94 2.62 -19.79
N MET A 67 0.96 3.38 -20.27
CA MET A 67 -0.04 4.05 -19.43
C MET A 67 -0.89 3.05 -18.65
N LEU A 68 -1.44 2.05 -19.32
CA LEU A 68 -2.29 1.03 -18.69
C LEU A 68 -1.49 0.18 -17.68
N PHE A 69 -0.26 -0.21 -18.05
CA PHE A 69 0.63 -0.94 -17.17
C PHE A 69 1.03 -0.13 -15.93
N GLY A 70 1.33 1.17 -16.12
CA GLY A 70 1.63 2.10 -15.02
C GLY A 70 0.45 2.24 -14.05
N MET A 71 -0.77 2.36 -14.56
CA MET A 71 -1.98 2.40 -13.74
C MET A 71 -2.18 1.09 -12.96
N ALA A 72 -2.05 -0.07 -13.61
CA ALA A 72 -2.10 -1.36 -12.93
C ALA A 72 -1.04 -1.47 -11.82
N GLY A 73 0.18 -1.00 -12.09
CA GLY A 73 1.28 -0.96 -11.15
C GLY A 73 1.06 -0.08 -9.91
N ILE A 74 0.17 0.91 -9.99
CA ILE A 74 -0.25 1.71 -8.82
C ILE A 74 -1.23 0.94 -7.94
N PHE A 75 -2.15 0.17 -8.54
CA PHE A 75 -3.22 -0.50 -7.80
C PHE A 75 -2.83 -1.87 -7.26
N LEU A 76 -2.05 -2.66 -8.01
CA LEU A 76 -1.73 -4.04 -7.64
C LEU A 76 -0.84 -4.17 -6.39
N PRO A 77 0.30 -3.46 -6.25
CA PRO A 77 1.19 -3.66 -5.11
C PRO A 77 0.55 -3.41 -3.75
N PRO A 78 -0.15 -2.30 -3.49
CA PRO A 78 -0.79 -2.07 -2.19
C PRO A 78 -1.89 -3.11 -1.91
N SER A 79 -2.62 -3.56 -2.94
CA SER A 79 -3.67 -4.59 -2.80
C SER A 79 -3.09 -5.94 -2.41
N ILE A 80 -2.09 -6.38 -3.13
CA ILE A 80 -1.37 -7.65 -2.87
C ILE A 80 -0.73 -7.58 -1.47
N THR A 81 -0.13 -6.44 -1.13
CA THR A 81 0.50 -6.24 0.17
C THR A 81 -0.50 -6.37 1.32
N GLU A 82 -1.68 -5.76 1.21
CA GLU A 82 -2.72 -5.89 2.25
C GLU A 82 -3.18 -7.34 2.41
N LEU A 83 -3.36 -8.07 1.32
CA LEU A 83 -3.80 -9.46 1.34
C LEU A 83 -2.73 -10.38 1.94
N ILE A 84 -1.46 -10.22 1.52
CA ILE A 84 -0.34 -11.02 2.03
C ILE A 84 -0.12 -10.75 3.52
N GLN A 85 -0.13 -9.49 3.95
CA GLN A 85 0.05 -9.12 5.34
C GLN A 85 -0.98 -9.82 6.23
N ARG A 86 -2.25 -9.85 5.81
CA ARG A 86 -3.31 -10.55 6.53
C ARG A 86 -3.10 -12.08 6.56
N LYS A 87 -2.59 -12.66 5.48
CA LYS A 87 -2.28 -14.09 5.41
C LYS A 87 -1.08 -14.44 6.30
N LEU A 88 -0.13 -13.55 6.45
CA LEU A 88 1.06 -13.74 7.29
C LEU A 88 0.77 -13.56 8.79
N CYS A 89 -0.25 -12.80 9.17
CA CYS A 89 -0.67 -12.64 10.55
C CYS A 89 -1.47 -13.87 10.99
N THR A 90 -0.79 -14.89 11.50
CA THR A 90 -1.36 -16.21 11.85
C THR A 90 -1.40 -16.46 13.34
N VAL A 91 -0.52 -15.83 14.11
CA VAL A 91 -0.37 -16.09 15.56
C VAL A 91 -1.36 -15.22 16.34
N PRO A 92 -2.34 -15.80 17.05
CA PRO A 92 -3.25 -15.06 17.90
C PRO A 92 -2.52 -14.58 19.17
N VAL A 93 -2.70 -13.30 19.52
CA VAL A 93 -2.19 -12.72 20.76
C VAL A 93 -3.25 -11.86 21.42
N ARG A 94 -3.23 -11.82 22.76
CA ARG A 94 -4.04 -10.89 23.55
C ARG A 94 -3.31 -9.56 23.65
N ALA A 95 -3.92 -8.52 23.09
CA ALA A 95 -3.34 -7.18 23.02
C ALA A 95 -4.26 -6.15 23.64
N LYS A 96 -3.72 -5.27 24.46
CA LYS A 96 -4.44 -4.14 25.04
C LYS A 96 -4.48 -3.00 24.02
N LEU A 97 -5.65 -2.44 23.75
CA LEU A 97 -5.75 -1.25 22.94
C LEU A 97 -5.24 -0.05 23.75
N LYS A 98 -4.08 0.48 23.33
CA LYS A 98 -3.41 1.58 24.00
C LYS A 98 -3.94 2.94 23.54
N ASP A 99 -4.08 3.10 22.23
CA ASP A 99 -4.45 4.37 21.61
C ASP A 99 -4.97 4.15 20.18
N LYS A 100 -5.23 5.24 19.47
CA LYS A 100 -5.61 5.29 18.07
C LYS A 100 -4.84 6.37 17.34
N ARG A 101 -4.37 6.06 16.14
CA ARG A 101 -3.87 7.06 15.21
C ARG A 101 -5.02 7.63 14.39
N ILE A 102 -5.09 8.94 14.27
CA ILE A 102 -6.10 9.64 13.46
C ILE A 102 -5.43 10.10 12.16
N SER A 103 -5.92 9.60 11.04
CA SER A 103 -5.52 10.02 9.70
C SER A 103 -6.66 10.76 9.03
N ARG A 104 -6.41 11.98 8.57
CA ARG A 104 -7.39 12.80 7.85
C ARG A 104 -7.02 12.79 6.37
N VAL A 105 -7.93 12.32 5.53
CA VAL A 105 -7.77 12.28 4.07
C VAL A 105 -8.94 13.03 3.45
N LYS A 106 -8.70 14.26 3.00
CA LYS A 106 -9.72 15.16 2.41
C LYS A 106 -11.03 15.17 3.22
N HIS A 107 -12.02 14.40 2.78
CA HIS A 107 -13.38 14.37 3.37
C HIS A 107 -13.61 13.19 4.32
N SER A 108 -12.60 12.36 4.60
CA SER A 108 -12.71 11.20 5.47
C SER A 108 -11.70 11.23 6.61
N VAL A 109 -12.17 10.79 7.79
CA VAL A 109 -11.33 10.56 8.96
C VAL A 109 -11.26 9.06 9.18
N LEU A 110 -10.04 8.55 9.30
CA LEU A 110 -9.77 7.14 9.58
C LEU A 110 -9.04 7.01 10.91
N TRP A 111 -9.46 6.03 11.72
CA TRP A 111 -8.85 5.71 13.00
C TRP A 111 -8.19 4.35 12.91
N THR A 112 -6.90 4.30 13.19
CA THR A 112 -6.11 3.06 13.20
C THR A 112 -5.81 2.70 14.64
N PRO A 113 -6.22 1.50 15.12
CA PRO A 113 -5.95 1.08 16.48
C PRO A 113 -4.46 0.82 16.71
N ILE A 114 -3.97 1.21 17.89
CA ILE A 114 -2.60 0.96 18.37
C ILE A 114 -2.71 -0.02 19.53
N PHE A 115 -2.12 -1.20 19.35
CA PHE A 115 -2.14 -2.28 20.33
C PHE A 115 -0.80 -2.40 21.05
N SER A 116 -0.87 -2.79 22.32
CA SER A 116 0.30 -3.18 23.11
C SER A 116 0.12 -4.63 23.57
N TYR A 117 1.13 -5.45 23.34
CA TYR A 117 1.15 -6.87 23.66
C TYR A 117 2.57 -7.37 23.92
N THR A 118 2.67 -8.51 24.59
CA THR A 118 3.96 -9.18 24.82
C THR A 118 4.07 -10.38 23.89
N TYR A 119 5.19 -10.47 23.18
CA TYR A 119 5.51 -11.60 22.32
C TYR A 119 6.98 -11.97 22.48
N ASN A 120 7.28 -13.25 22.75
CA ASN A 120 8.62 -13.76 23.03
C ASN A 120 9.36 -13.00 24.17
N GLY A 121 8.61 -12.52 25.18
CA GLY A 121 9.18 -11.76 26.29
C GLY A 121 9.38 -10.26 26.05
N GLU A 122 9.17 -9.79 24.82
CA GLU A 122 9.28 -8.38 24.46
C GLU A 122 7.92 -7.68 24.46
N ASN A 123 7.88 -6.46 25.01
CA ASN A 123 6.71 -5.60 24.94
C ASN A 123 6.69 -4.84 23.62
N ILE A 124 5.73 -5.15 22.78
CA ILE A 124 5.58 -4.56 21.45
C ILE A 124 4.41 -3.61 21.45
N VAL A 125 4.60 -2.42 20.86
CA VAL A 125 3.53 -1.48 20.53
C VAL A 125 3.45 -1.39 19.02
N SER A 126 2.29 -1.72 18.47
CA SER A 126 2.09 -1.81 17.02
C SER A 126 0.79 -1.19 16.57
N GLU A 127 0.82 -0.56 15.40
CA GLU A 127 -0.37 -0.08 14.71
C GLU A 127 -1.00 -1.23 13.91
N SER A 128 -2.33 -1.37 13.98
CA SER A 128 -3.04 -2.31 13.12
C SER A 128 -2.86 -1.95 11.64
N CYS A 129 -2.76 -2.94 10.79
CA CYS A 129 -2.77 -2.74 9.34
C CYS A 129 -4.15 -2.26 8.81
N ILE A 130 -5.19 -2.26 9.66
CA ILE A 130 -6.56 -1.92 9.27
C ILE A 130 -6.99 -0.64 9.96
N SER A 131 -7.51 0.30 9.15
CA SER A 131 -8.12 1.54 9.62
C SER A 131 -9.64 1.47 9.54
N TYR A 132 -10.31 2.18 10.43
CA TYR A 132 -11.76 2.18 10.59
C TYR A 132 -12.31 3.60 10.51
N SER A 133 -13.56 3.75 10.05
CA SER A 133 -14.28 5.00 10.26
C SER A 133 -14.52 5.24 11.76
N PRO A 134 -14.63 6.51 12.23
CA PRO A 134 -14.80 6.82 13.65
C PRO A 134 -16.01 6.12 14.29
N ARG A 135 -17.14 6.03 13.57
CA ARG A 135 -18.33 5.34 14.02
C ARG A 135 -18.10 3.85 14.23
N LYS A 136 -17.43 3.20 13.26
CA LYS A 136 -17.13 1.76 13.33
C LYS A 136 -16.08 1.46 14.40
N PHE A 137 -15.06 2.31 14.53
CA PHE A 137 -14.06 2.16 15.59
C PHE A 137 -14.69 2.19 16.98
N ARG A 138 -15.51 3.22 17.29
CA ARG A 138 -16.19 3.34 18.60
C ARG A 138 -17.09 2.16 18.93
N ARG A 139 -17.68 1.51 17.92
CA ARG A 139 -18.52 0.32 18.11
C ARG A 139 -17.72 -0.94 18.40
N LEU A 140 -16.51 -1.05 17.86
CA LEU A 140 -15.70 -2.27 17.92
C LEU A 140 -14.63 -2.22 19.01
N PHE A 141 -14.17 -1.03 19.36
CA PHE A 141 -13.00 -0.83 20.18
C PHE A 141 -13.24 0.20 21.29
N GLU A 142 -12.71 -0.13 22.47
CA GLU A 142 -12.66 0.73 23.63
C GLU A 142 -11.22 0.78 24.15
N ILE A 143 -10.68 1.97 24.32
CA ILE A 143 -9.30 2.16 24.78
C ILE A 143 -9.14 1.56 26.18
N GLY A 144 -8.05 0.84 26.39
CA GLY A 144 -7.77 0.16 27.65
C GLY A 144 -8.27 -1.29 27.73
N LYS A 145 -9.20 -1.71 26.85
CA LYS A 145 -9.66 -3.11 26.78
C LYS A 145 -8.69 -4.00 26.03
N THR A 146 -8.74 -5.29 26.33
CA THR A 146 -7.93 -6.33 25.68
C THR A 146 -8.72 -7.00 24.56
N TYR A 147 -8.07 -7.20 23.42
CA TYR A 147 -8.62 -7.82 22.22
C TYR A 147 -7.71 -8.94 21.75
N GLU A 148 -8.28 -9.91 21.08
CA GLU A 148 -7.53 -10.89 20.33
C GLU A 148 -7.19 -10.31 18.96
N ILE A 149 -5.91 -10.24 18.65
CA ILE A 149 -5.37 -9.81 17.35
C ILE A 149 -4.45 -10.89 16.81
N PHE A 150 -4.11 -10.80 15.53
CA PHE A 150 -3.21 -11.74 14.87
C PHE A 150 -1.93 -11.01 14.48
N ILE A 151 -0.78 -11.60 14.78
CA ILE A 151 0.54 -11.06 14.45
C ILE A 151 1.27 -11.96 13.48
N SER A 152 2.22 -11.37 12.75
CA SER A 152 3.16 -12.12 11.91
C SER A 152 4.31 -12.65 12.75
N PRO A 153 4.61 -13.97 12.71
CA PRO A 153 5.77 -14.51 13.44
C PRO A 153 7.10 -13.98 12.93
N LYS A 154 7.18 -13.60 11.65
CA LYS A 154 8.40 -13.02 11.05
C LYS A 154 8.56 -11.53 11.35
N PHE A 155 7.46 -10.82 11.48
CA PHE A 155 7.43 -9.38 11.73
C PHE A 155 6.43 -9.10 12.85
N PRO A 156 6.85 -9.29 14.12
CA PRO A 156 5.91 -9.16 15.25
C PRO A 156 5.27 -7.77 15.38
N THR A 157 5.86 -6.74 14.78
CA THR A 157 5.29 -5.40 14.70
C THR A 157 4.11 -5.30 13.72
N ASP A 158 3.88 -6.31 12.87
CA ASP A 158 2.74 -6.34 11.96
C ASP A 158 1.58 -7.06 12.62
N CYS A 159 0.51 -6.33 12.91
CA CYS A 159 -0.69 -6.89 13.51
C CYS A 159 -1.94 -6.63 12.67
N ALA A 160 -2.84 -7.59 12.67
CA ALA A 160 -4.12 -7.52 11.97
C ALA A 160 -5.28 -7.94 12.88
N ASP A 161 -6.35 -7.16 12.86
CA ASP A 161 -7.66 -7.60 13.34
C ASP A 161 -8.42 -8.22 12.15
N LYS A 162 -8.66 -9.53 12.20
CA LYS A 162 -9.34 -10.26 11.11
C LYS A 162 -10.84 -10.01 10.99
N ARG A 163 -11.42 -9.17 11.86
CA ARG A 163 -12.86 -8.87 11.87
C ARG A 163 -13.36 -8.13 10.62
N LYS A 164 -12.48 -7.43 9.90
CA LYS A 164 -12.85 -6.68 8.70
C LYS A 164 -12.34 -7.38 7.45
N PHE A 165 -13.24 -7.62 6.48
CA PHE A 165 -12.84 -8.06 5.15
C PHE A 165 -12.07 -6.93 4.42
N PRO A 166 -10.97 -7.21 3.70
CA PRO A 166 -10.15 -6.21 2.99
C PRO A 166 -10.83 -5.78 1.69
N SER A 167 -12.03 -5.19 1.77
CA SER A 167 -12.80 -4.80 0.59
C SER A 167 -12.04 -3.81 -0.31
N GLY A 168 -11.28 -2.89 0.29
CA GLY A 168 -10.48 -1.92 -0.45
C GLY A 168 -9.37 -2.59 -1.27
N GLY A 169 -8.63 -3.49 -0.66
CA GLY A 169 -7.57 -4.24 -1.34
C GLY A 169 -8.11 -5.11 -2.48
N VAL A 170 -9.26 -5.76 -2.27
CA VAL A 170 -9.89 -6.58 -3.34
C VAL A 170 -10.37 -5.73 -4.51
N VAL A 171 -11.01 -4.58 -4.24
CA VAL A 171 -11.45 -3.67 -5.32
C VAL A 171 -10.26 -3.16 -6.13
N LEU A 172 -9.19 -2.72 -5.46
CA LEU A 172 -7.98 -2.28 -6.15
C LEU A 172 -7.30 -3.41 -6.94
N LEU A 173 -7.32 -4.64 -6.42
CA LEU A 173 -6.81 -5.82 -7.12
C LEU A 173 -7.59 -6.05 -8.42
N VAL A 174 -8.92 -6.05 -8.34
CA VAL A 174 -9.78 -6.24 -9.52
C VAL A 174 -9.54 -5.13 -10.55
N LEU A 175 -9.48 -3.87 -10.13
CA LEU A 175 -9.18 -2.74 -11.02
C LEU A 175 -7.81 -2.91 -11.69
N GLY A 176 -6.78 -3.26 -10.92
CA GLY A 176 -5.43 -3.47 -11.46
C GLY A 176 -5.37 -4.61 -12.49
N VAL A 177 -6.08 -5.72 -12.23
CA VAL A 177 -6.17 -6.86 -13.17
C VAL A 177 -6.93 -6.46 -14.44
N LEU A 178 -8.05 -5.73 -14.30
CA LEU A 178 -8.78 -5.21 -15.46
C LEU A 178 -7.92 -4.29 -16.33
N MET A 179 -7.14 -3.39 -15.72
CA MET A 179 -6.21 -2.52 -16.47
C MET A 179 -5.16 -3.34 -17.24
N LEU A 180 -4.63 -4.44 -16.66
CA LEU A 180 -3.71 -5.31 -17.39
C LEU A 180 -4.41 -6.03 -18.54
N PHE A 181 -5.66 -6.47 -18.35
CA PHE A 181 -6.42 -7.12 -19.42
C PHE A 181 -6.66 -6.22 -20.63
N PHE A 182 -6.91 -4.92 -20.39
CA PHE A 182 -7.06 -3.94 -21.48
C PHE A 182 -5.73 -3.47 -22.07
N ALA A 183 -4.59 -3.80 -21.45
CA ALA A 183 -3.26 -3.46 -21.97
C ALA A 183 -2.72 -4.49 -22.97
N VAL A 184 -3.27 -5.70 -23.00
CA VAL A 184 -2.90 -6.79 -23.92
C VAL A 184 -3.80 -6.76 -25.15
#